data_56ab558bbfeab10261866ad2c9de7f44
#
_entry.id   56ab558bbfeab10261866ad2c9de7f44
#
_cell.length_a   1.000
_cell.length_b   1.000
_cell.length_c   1.000
_cell.angle_alpha   90.00
_cell.angle_beta   90.00
_cell.angle_gamma   90.00
#
_symmetry.space_group_name_H-M   'P 1'
#
loop_
_entity.id
_entity.type
_entity.pdbx_description
1 polymer ?
#
loop_
_entity_poly.entity_id
_entity_poly.type
_entity_poly.pdbx_seq_one_letter_code
_entity_poly.pdbx_strand_id
1 'polypeptide(L)'
;CFLDKEIAQIQHFTLLQENIPKIKLIKKLTMNEKVRVIAFYLPQFHPTPENDKWWGKGFTEWTNVGKAKPLFKGHYQPKVPADLGYYDLRVPETRQAQADLAKEYGVEGFCYWHYWFGNGRQLLERPFKEVLESGKPDFPFCLAWANHSWEDKQFNKDGGNKMLMEQLYPGDDDYIAHFNAVLPAFQDPRYIRVNGKPMFVVYSPMNVPDMAHFIQLWQELAAQHGFQIHFVGHTSKPEEISLYSSWGFDATILVRLFNVFKRDFTLWERMNAKFQRIAFKQGRRIEYSRAAAFFSGPEDKDKECYPTLIPNWDHSPRSGRAGHILIHSTPEKFRKHAEEIFTHVAGKPEEERIVFLKSWNEW
;
A
#
# COMPACT_ATOMS: atom_id res chain seq x y z
N CYS A 1 -5.84 17.15 -36.45
CA CYS A 1 -6.15 17.74 -35.12
C CYS A 1 -7.28 17.05 -34.35
N PHE A 2 -8.37 16.61 -35.01
CA PHE A 2 -9.43 15.76 -34.39
C PHE A 2 -9.03 14.28 -34.42
N LEU A 3 -8.45 13.82 -35.53
CA LEU A 3 -7.95 12.45 -35.70
C LEU A 3 -6.83 12.06 -34.68
N ASP A 4 -5.97 13.02 -34.33
CA ASP A 4 -4.89 12.74 -33.36
C ASP A 4 -5.42 12.50 -31.93
N LYS A 5 -6.57 13.09 -31.60
CA LYS A 5 -7.25 12.83 -30.31
C LYS A 5 -7.98 11.48 -30.28
N GLU A 6 -8.60 11.08 -31.39
CA GLU A 6 -9.24 9.76 -31.50
C GLU A 6 -8.22 8.63 -31.54
N ILE A 7 -7.09 8.80 -32.23
CA ILE A 7 -5.99 7.81 -32.24
C ILE A 7 -5.37 7.69 -30.84
N ALA A 8 -5.22 8.79 -30.11
CA ALA A 8 -4.76 8.75 -28.71
C ALA A 8 -5.79 8.06 -27.79
N GLN A 9 -7.09 8.25 -28.03
CA GLN A 9 -8.15 7.55 -27.29
C GLN A 9 -8.21 6.07 -27.65
N ILE A 10 -8.04 5.70 -28.93
CA ILE A 10 -8.03 4.31 -29.39
C ILE A 10 -6.77 3.58 -28.86
N GLN A 11 -5.61 4.22 -28.88
CA GLN A 11 -4.41 3.67 -28.26
C GLN A 11 -4.56 3.52 -26.74
N HIS A 12 -5.32 4.40 -26.11
CA HIS A 12 -5.62 4.34 -24.68
C HIS A 12 -6.61 3.21 -24.36
N PHE A 13 -7.62 2.99 -25.20
CA PHE A 13 -8.55 1.87 -25.09
C PHE A 13 -7.83 0.52 -25.31
N THR A 14 -6.86 0.47 -26.22
CA THR A 14 -6.03 -0.71 -26.47
C THR A 14 -5.10 -0.99 -25.28
N LEU A 15 -4.53 0.04 -24.64
CA LEU A 15 -3.72 -0.10 -23.41
C LEU A 15 -4.55 -0.59 -22.21
N LEU A 16 -5.83 -0.28 -22.14
CA LEU A 16 -6.74 -0.77 -21.08
C LEU A 16 -7.17 -2.22 -21.34
N GLN A 17 -7.40 -2.60 -22.60
CA GLN A 17 -7.63 -4.01 -22.97
C GLN A 17 -6.37 -4.88 -22.79
N GLU A 18 -5.19 -4.31 -22.91
CA GLU A 18 -3.91 -4.99 -22.60
C GLU A 18 -3.68 -5.21 -21.09
N ASN A 19 -4.38 -4.51 -20.21
CA ASN A 19 -4.30 -4.73 -18.76
C ASN A 19 -5.11 -5.96 -18.30
N ILE A 20 -6.20 -6.31 -18.99
CA ILE A 20 -6.99 -7.53 -18.74
C ILE A 20 -6.11 -8.81 -18.80
N PRO A 21 -5.20 -8.99 -19.78
CA PRO A 21 -4.29 -10.15 -19.80
C PRO A 21 -3.33 -10.23 -18.62
N LYS A 22 -2.90 -9.07 -18.05
CA LYS A 22 -1.96 -9.03 -16.93
C LYS A 22 -2.51 -9.69 -15.69
N ILE A 23 -3.76 -9.41 -15.44
CA ILE A 23 -4.44 -9.77 -14.20
C ILE A 23 -4.98 -11.20 -14.28
N LYS A 24 -5.41 -11.65 -15.46
CA LYS A 24 -5.64 -13.09 -15.74
C LYS A 24 -4.37 -13.92 -15.50
N LEU A 25 -3.19 -13.31 -15.63
CA LEU A 25 -1.93 -13.97 -15.36
C LEU A 25 -1.65 -14.12 -13.86
N ILE A 26 -1.91 -13.09 -13.04
CA ILE A 26 -1.79 -13.23 -11.58
C ILE A 26 -2.65 -14.40 -11.12
N LYS A 27 -3.91 -14.45 -11.56
CA LYS A 27 -4.81 -15.56 -11.25
C LYS A 27 -4.24 -16.94 -11.67
N LYS A 28 -3.66 -17.05 -12.85
CA LYS A 28 -3.06 -18.31 -13.32
C LYS A 28 -1.83 -18.70 -12.52
N LEU A 29 -0.97 -17.74 -12.18
CA LEU A 29 0.24 -17.97 -11.40
C LEU A 29 -0.11 -18.26 -9.93
N THR A 30 -1.03 -17.50 -9.31
CA THR A 30 -1.47 -17.73 -7.94
C THR A 30 -2.14 -19.10 -7.77
N MET A 31 -2.95 -19.55 -8.75
CA MET A 31 -3.60 -20.86 -8.70
C MET A 31 -2.61 -22.02 -8.82
N ASN A 32 -1.57 -21.90 -9.67
CA ASN A 32 -0.57 -22.95 -9.85
C ASN A 32 0.37 -23.08 -8.64
N GLU A 33 0.77 -21.96 -8.05
CA GLU A 33 1.76 -21.92 -6.96
C GLU A 33 1.11 -21.74 -5.58
N LYS A 34 -0.22 -21.61 -5.50
CA LYS A 34 -0.97 -21.33 -4.27
C LYS A 34 -0.40 -20.13 -3.49
N VAL A 35 -0.03 -19.07 -4.21
CA VAL A 35 0.47 -17.83 -3.62
C VAL A 35 -0.69 -16.96 -3.15
N ARG A 36 -0.61 -16.47 -1.92
CA ARG A 36 -1.60 -15.60 -1.28
C ARG A 36 -1.24 -14.14 -1.56
N VAL A 37 -2.01 -13.45 -2.39
CA VAL A 37 -1.78 -12.03 -2.74
C VAL A 37 -2.71 -11.15 -1.95
N ILE A 38 -2.16 -10.31 -1.06
CA ILE A 38 -2.88 -9.38 -0.21
C ILE A 38 -2.58 -7.95 -0.69
N ALA A 39 -3.59 -7.14 -0.96
CA ALA A 39 -3.39 -5.80 -1.50
C ALA A 39 -3.54 -4.72 -0.43
N PHE A 40 -2.56 -3.82 -0.31
CA PHE A 40 -2.71 -2.63 0.53
C PHE A 40 -3.84 -1.76 0.01
N TYR A 41 -4.70 -1.31 0.92
CA TYR A 41 -5.90 -0.56 0.63
C TYR A 41 -5.95 0.77 1.37
N LEU A 42 -6.02 1.88 0.60
CA LEU A 42 -6.10 3.22 1.15
C LEU A 42 -7.56 3.65 1.32
N PRO A 43 -8.04 3.91 2.55
CA PRO A 43 -9.43 4.31 2.79
C PRO A 43 -9.73 5.80 2.56
N GLN A 44 -8.83 6.56 1.93
CA GLN A 44 -8.93 8.04 1.79
C GLN A 44 -9.70 8.49 0.53
N PHE A 45 -10.62 7.67 0.01
CA PHE A 45 -11.48 8.03 -1.12
C PHE A 45 -12.91 8.35 -0.67
N HIS A 46 -13.01 9.07 0.44
CA HIS A 46 -14.25 9.69 0.95
C HIS A 46 -13.89 10.95 1.75
N PRO A 47 -14.77 11.96 1.80
CA PRO A 47 -14.52 13.15 2.60
C PRO A 47 -14.63 12.86 4.10
N THR A 48 -13.80 13.53 4.89
CA THR A 48 -13.85 13.51 6.36
C THR A 48 -13.79 14.95 6.88
N PRO A 49 -14.31 15.23 8.10
CA PRO A 49 -14.24 16.56 8.68
C PRO A 49 -12.81 17.09 8.81
N GLU A 50 -11.84 16.23 9.12
CA GLU A 50 -10.44 16.57 9.25
C GLU A 50 -9.84 16.97 7.90
N ASN A 51 -10.06 16.16 6.86
CA ASN A 51 -9.61 16.45 5.51
C ASN A 51 -10.24 17.73 4.96
N ASP A 52 -11.53 17.94 5.24
CA ASP A 52 -12.24 19.18 4.86
C ASP A 52 -11.60 20.41 5.51
N LYS A 53 -11.20 20.30 6.78
CA LYS A 53 -10.52 21.39 7.50
C LYS A 53 -9.11 21.66 6.97
N TRP A 54 -8.38 20.62 6.58
CA TRP A 54 -6.98 20.75 6.15
C TRP A 54 -6.83 21.13 4.68
N TRP A 55 -7.67 20.56 3.81
CA TRP A 55 -7.50 20.61 2.36
C TRP A 55 -8.64 21.25 1.59
N GLY A 56 -9.72 21.60 2.30
CA GLY A 56 -10.93 22.17 1.72
C GLY A 56 -12.06 21.15 1.61
N LYS A 57 -13.29 21.67 1.67
CA LYS A 57 -14.53 20.90 1.73
C LYS A 57 -14.65 19.90 0.58
N GLY A 58 -14.95 18.66 0.92
CA GLY A 58 -15.11 17.57 -0.05
C GLY A 58 -13.80 16.91 -0.51
N PHE A 59 -12.68 17.19 0.19
CA PHE A 59 -11.40 16.63 -0.17
C PHE A 59 -11.39 15.09 -0.05
N THR A 60 -10.88 14.45 -1.10
CA THR A 60 -10.51 13.02 -1.15
C THR A 60 -9.21 12.88 -1.96
N GLU A 61 -8.65 11.68 -2.07
CA GLU A 61 -7.49 11.45 -2.96
C GLU A 61 -7.80 11.77 -4.43
N TRP A 62 -9.07 11.71 -4.86
CA TRP A 62 -9.47 12.17 -6.20
C TRP A 62 -9.17 13.64 -6.44
N THR A 63 -9.14 14.46 -5.38
CA THR A 63 -8.75 15.89 -5.48
C THR A 63 -7.28 16.01 -5.91
N ASN A 64 -6.40 15.17 -5.38
CA ASN A 64 -5.00 15.14 -5.79
C ASN A 64 -4.86 14.65 -7.23
N VAL A 65 -5.55 13.54 -7.56
CA VAL A 65 -5.55 12.97 -8.92
C VAL A 65 -6.03 14.01 -9.95
N GLY A 66 -7.17 14.64 -9.70
CA GLY A 66 -7.75 15.62 -10.64
C GLY A 66 -6.92 16.90 -10.83
N LYS A 67 -6.13 17.29 -9.81
CA LYS A 67 -5.21 18.45 -9.87
C LYS A 67 -3.85 18.10 -10.48
N ALA A 68 -3.53 16.84 -10.68
CA ALA A 68 -2.24 16.41 -11.21
C ALA A 68 -2.01 16.97 -12.63
N LYS A 69 -0.74 17.27 -12.93
CA LYS A 69 -0.32 17.80 -14.24
C LYS A 69 0.85 16.99 -14.79
N PRO A 70 0.95 16.86 -16.12
CA PRO A 70 2.14 16.30 -16.73
C PRO A 70 3.40 17.07 -16.30
N LEU A 71 4.43 16.35 -15.83
CA LEU A 71 5.71 16.93 -15.42
C LEU A 71 6.77 16.86 -16.51
N PHE A 72 6.53 16.06 -17.56
CA PHE A 72 7.42 15.92 -18.71
C PHE A 72 6.63 15.41 -19.94
N LYS A 73 7.24 15.48 -21.12
CA LYS A 73 6.60 15.00 -22.36
C LYS A 73 6.30 13.50 -22.27
N GLY A 74 5.05 13.12 -22.52
CA GLY A 74 4.60 11.73 -22.42
C GLY A 74 4.21 11.26 -21.02
N HIS A 75 4.28 12.14 -20.01
CA HIS A 75 3.75 11.84 -18.68
C HIS A 75 2.22 11.90 -18.68
N TYR A 76 1.57 10.77 -18.45
CA TYR A 76 0.12 10.68 -18.40
C TYR A 76 -0.41 11.13 -17.03
N GLN A 77 -0.93 12.33 -17.00
CA GLN A 77 -1.63 12.96 -15.86
C GLN A 77 -2.64 13.98 -16.36
N PRO A 78 -3.79 14.19 -15.68
CA PRO A 78 -4.29 13.37 -14.58
C PRO A 78 -4.71 11.96 -15.04
N LYS A 79 -4.56 10.98 -14.17
CA LYS A 79 -5.05 9.63 -14.43
C LYS A 79 -6.56 9.58 -14.28
N VAL A 80 -7.24 8.94 -15.24
CA VAL A 80 -8.68 8.71 -15.21
C VAL A 80 -8.92 7.25 -14.83
N PRO A 81 -9.78 6.97 -13.84
CA PRO A 81 -10.14 5.59 -13.49
C PRO A 81 -10.75 4.85 -14.68
N ALA A 82 -10.31 3.59 -14.90
CA ALA A 82 -10.78 2.78 -16.03
C ALA A 82 -12.10 2.08 -15.73
N ASP A 83 -12.22 1.45 -14.56
CA ASP A 83 -13.30 0.51 -14.28
C ASP A 83 -14.36 1.05 -13.33
N LEU A 84 -13.97 1.61 -12.18
CA LEU A 84 -14.87 1.96 -11.09
C LEU A 84 -15.20 3.47 -11.00
N GLY A 85 -14.74 4.27 -11.97
CA GLY A 85 -14.94 5.72 -11.96
C GLY A 85 -14.30 6.41 -10.75
N TYR A 86 -14.70 7.66 -10.49
CA TYR A 86 -14.31 8.44 -9.32
C TYR A 86 -15.23 8.06 -8.14
N TYR A 87 -14.97 6.93 -7.55
CA TYR A 87 -15.82 6.32 -6.52
C TYR A 87 -15.71 7.01 -5.15
N ASP A 88 -16.74 6.76 -4.32
CA ASP A 88 -16.76 7.13 -2.90
C ASP A 88 -16.88 5.86 -2.05
N LEU A 89 -15.97 5.68 -1.10
CA LEU A 89 -15.91 4.47 -0.27
C LEU A 89 -17.03 4.38 0.78
N ARG A 90 -17.86 5.41 0.92
CA ARG A 90 -19.10 5.35 1.73
C ARG A 90 -20.21 4.56 1.04
N VAL A 91 -20.10 4.38 -0.29
CA VAL A 91 -21.09 3.65 -1.09
C VAL A 91 -20.83 2.15 -1.00
N PRO A 92 -21.74 1.34 -0.43
CA PRO A 92 -21.55 -0.11 -0.26
C PRO A 92 -21.30 -0.84 -1.59
N GLU A 93 -22.00 -0.44 -2.65
CA GLU A 93 -21.90 -1.02 -4.00
C GLU A 93 -20.49 -0.82 -4.57
N THR A 94 -19.84 0.30 -4.26
CA THR A 94 -18.45 0.55 -4.65
C THR A 94 -17.52 -0.45 -3.96
N ARG A 95 -17.67 -0.65 -2.66
CA ARG A 95 -16.84 -1.60 -1.91
C ARG A 95 -17.05 -3.03 -2.39
N GLN A 96 -18.30 -3.40 -2.73
CA GLN A 96 -18.61 -4.70 -3.33
C GLN A 96 -17.93 -4.86 -4.70
N ALA A 97 -18.08 -3.87 -5.60
CA ALA A 97 -17.48 -3.90 -6.93
C ALA A 97 -15.93 -4.00 -6.87
N GLN A 98 -15.29 -3.33 -5.90
CA GLN A 98 -13.84 -3.46 -5.67
C GLN A 98 -13.45 -4.87 -5.23
N ALA A 99 -14.20 -5.46 -4.31
CA ALA A 99 -13.97 -6.83 -3.84
C ALA A 99 -14.15 -7.85 -4.95
N ASP A 100 -15.21 -7.71 -5.76
CA ASP A 100 -15.49 -8.58 -6.90
C ASP A 100 -14.36 -8.51 -7.95
N LEU A 101 -13.92 -7.30 -8.26
CA LEU A 101 -12.79 -7.06 -9.16
C LEU A 101 -11.48 -7.68 -8.61
N ALA A 102 -11.21 -7.49 -7.32
CA ALA A 102 -10.02 -8.06 -6.67
C ALA A 102 -10.04 -9.60 -6.72
N LYS A 103 -11.18 -10.20 -6.40
CA LYS A 103 -11.40 -11.66 -6.45
C LYS A 103 -11.26 -12.20 -7.86
N GLU A 104 -11.81 -11.50 -8.87
CA GLU A 104 -11.68 -11.88 -10.28
C GLU A 104 -10.21 -12.00 -10.66
N TYR A 105 -9.37 -11.14 -10.13
CA TYR A 105 -7.97 -11.03 -10.48
C TYR A 105 -7.00 -11.78 -9.55
N GLY A 106 -7.51 -12.58 -8.63
CA GLY A 106 -6.71 -13.48 -7.80
C GLY A 106 -6.06 -12.78 -6.60
N VAL A 107 -6.56 -11.62 -6.21
CA VAL A 107 -6.23 -11.01 -4.92
C VAL A 107 -7.05 -11.71 -3.85
N GLU A 108 -6.38 -12.24 -2.81
CA GLU A 108 -7.03 -12.95 -1.70
C GLU A 108 -7.84 -12.01 -0.82
N GLY A 109 -7.30 -10.82 -0.52
CA GLY A 109 -7.96 -9.88 0.35
C GLY A 109 -7.28 -8.52 0.43
N PHE A 110 -7.89 -7.60 1.17
CA PHE A 110 -7.40 -6.25 1.36
C PHE A 110 -6.72 -6.07 2.72
N CYS A 111 -5.54 -5.43 2.74
CA CYS A 111 -4.88 -4.94 3.92
C CYS A 111 -5.21 -3.45 4.09
N TYR A 112 -6.20 -3.13 4.92
CA TYR A 112 -6.63 -1.76 5.14
C TYR A 112 -5.62 -0.98 5.96
N TRP A 113 -5.21 0.22 5.50
CA TRP A 113 -4.52 1.17 6.36
C TRP A 113 -5.45 1.61 7.48
N HIS A 114 -5.09 1.25 8.70
CA HIS A 114 -5.78 1.57 9.94
C HIS A 114 -5.01 2.68 10.68
N TYR A 115 -5.71 3.74 11.04
CA TYR A 115 -5.10 4.92 11.66
C TYR A 115 -5.58 5.04 13.10
N TRP A 116 -4.67 4.75 14.04
CA TRP A 116 -4.84 4.96 15.47
C TRP A 116 -3.70 5.86 15.94
N PHE A 117 -4.03 7.11 16.35
CA PHE A 117 -3.06 8.15 16.68
C PHE A 117 -2.79 8.28 18.17
N GLY A 118 -3.29 7.38 19.01
CA GLY A 118 -3.27 7.44 20.45
C GLY A 118 -4.49 8.16 21.04
N ASN A 119 -4.74 7.92 22.34
CA ASN A 119 -5.87 8.46 23.09
C ASN A 119 -7.24 8.20 22.40
N GLY A 120 -7.41 7.03 21.79
CA GLY A 120 -8.63 6.64 21.10
C GLY A 120 -8.89 7.37 19.78
N ARG A 121 -7.95 8.18 19.28
CA ARG A 121 -8.16 8.99 18.09
C ARG A 121 -7.90 8.20 16.81
N GLN A 122 -8.93 8.12 15.97
CA GLN A 122 -8.88 7.44 14.67
C GLN A 122 -9.16 8.41 13.53
N LEU A 123 -8.69 8.08 12.32
CA LEU A 123 -9.04 8.74 11.08
C LEU A 123 -9.31 7.70 9.99
N LEU A 124 -10.17 8.06 9.03
CA LEU A 124 -10.50 7.24 7.85
C LEU A 124 -11.10 5.86 8.20
N GLU A 125 -11.55 5.66 9.42
CA GLU A 125 -12.06 4.38 9.94
C GLU A 125 -13.40 3.96 9.30
N ARG A 126 -14.19 4.90 8.81
CA ARG A 126 -15.56 4.68 8.36
C ARG A 126 -15.73 3.57 7.33
N PRO A 127 -14.97 3.50 6.21
CA PRO A 127 -15.16 2.44 5.22
C PRO A 127 -14.95 1.05 5.79
N PHE A 128 -13.91 0.88 6.61
CA PHE A 128 -13.60 -0.40 7.24
C PHE A 128 -14.64 -0.77 8.31
N LYS A 129 -15.05 0.20 9.15
CA LYS A 129 -16.08 0.00 10.17
C LYS A 129 -17.40 -0.47 9.55
N GLU A 130 -17.84 0.16 8.45
CA GLU A 130 -19.04 -0.26 7.73
C GLU A 130 -18.92 -1.66 7.10
N VAL A 131 -17.71 -2.05 6.60
CA VAL A 131 -17.42 -3.41 6.12
C VAL A 131 -17.55 -4.43 7.26
N LEU A 132 -17.00 -4.12 8.43
CA LEU A 132 -17.05 -4.99 9.60
C LEU A 132 -18.48 -5.16 10.11
N GLU A 133 -19.19 -4.05 10.34
CA GLU A 133 -20.54 -4.04 10.91
C GLU A 133 -21.59 -4.67 9.98
N SER A 134 -21.48 -4.45 8.67
CA SER A 134 -22.44 -4.99 7.68
C SER A 134 -22.18 -6.45 7.29
N GLY A 135 -20.99 -6.98 7.55
CA GLY A 135 -20.56 -8.27 7.01
C GLY A 135 -20.34 -8.27 5.49
N LYS A 136 -20.33 -7.09 4.84
CA LYS A 136 -20.21 -6.94 3.37
C LYS A 136 -19.15 -5.91 2.98
N PRO A 137 -18.40 -6.14 1.86
CA PRO A 137 -18.41 -7.35 1.02
C PRO A 137 -17.92 -8.59 1.78
N ASP A 138 -18.36 -9.77 1.34
CA ASP A 138 -17.81 -11.05 1.80
C ASP A 138 -16.46 -11.29 1.08
N PHE A 139 -15.44 -10.61 1.58
CA PHE A 139 -14.09 -10.60 1.03
C PHE A 139 -13.07 -10.50 2.15
N PRO A 140 -11.98 -11.29 2.13
CA PRO A 140 -11.01 -11.31 3.21
C PRO A 140 -10.30 -9.96 3.42
N PHE A 141 -9.93 -9.68 4.66
CA PHE A 141 -9.21 -8.47 5.02
C PHE A 141 -8.27 -8.67 6.21
N CYS A 142 -7.30 -7.78 6.34
CA CYS A 142 -6.51 -7.56 7.55
C CYS A 142 -6.25 -6.06 7.74
N LEU A 143 -5.62 -5.70 8.84
CA LEU A 143 -5.32 -4.32 9.20
C LEU A 143 -3.82 -4.06 9.20
N ALA A 144 -3.44 -2.87 8.75
CA ALA A 144 -2.10 -2.33 8.86
C ALA A 144 -2.14 -1.01 9.64
N TRP A 145 -1.59 -1.00 10.85
CA TRP A 145 -1.48 0.21 11.64
C TRP A 145 -0.49 1.18 11.01
N ALA A 146 -1.01 2.26 10.41
CA ALA A 146 -0.23 3.32 9.79
C ALA A 146 0.23 4.33 10.86
N ASN A 147 1.10 3.89 11.75
CA ASN A 147 1.57 4.56 12.95
C ASN A 147 2.61 5.67 12.67
N HIS A 148 2.20 6.71 11.98
CA HIS A 148 3.03 7.88 11.71
C HIS A 148 2.21 9.17 11.73
N SER A 149 2.85 10.26 12.14
CA SER A 149 2.23 11.58 12.15
C SER A 149 1.94 12.09 10.74
N TRP A 150 0.86 12.86 10.60
CA TRP A 150 0.53 13.54 9.35
C TRP A 150 1.01 14.98 9.40
N GLU A 151 1.72 15.39 8.35
CA GLU A 151 2.27 16.72 8.19
C GLU A 151 1.90 17.31 6.84
N ASP A 152 1.68 18.62 6.81
CA ASP A 152 1.46 19.41 5.59
C ASP A 152 2.77 19.66 4.84
N LYS A 153 3.40 18.58 4.33
CA LYS A 153 4.64 18.68 3.53
C LYS A 153 4.41 19.09 2.08
N GLN A 154 3.19 18.99 1.61
CA GLN A 154 2.91 18.95 0.17
C GLN A 154 2.28 20.24 -0.37
N PHE A 155 1.66 21.02 0.48
CA PHE A 155 0.84 22.15 0.08
C PHE A 155 1.33 23.50 0.58
N ASN A 156 2.38 23.51 1.42
CA ASN A 156 2.87 24.76 1.99
C ASN A 156 3.94 25.40 1.07
N LYS A 157 3.58 26.47 0.40
CA LYS A 157 4.49 27.26 -0.44
C LYS A 157 5.60 27.96 0.36
N ASP A 158 5.42 28.08 1.66
CA ASP A 158 6.30 28.85 2.57
C ASP A 158 7.30 27.96 3.34
N GLY A 159 7.37 26.65 3.00
CA GLY A 159 8.48 25.77 3.42
C GLY A 159 8.43 25.27 4.86
N GLY A 160 7.37 25.49 5.62
CA GLY A 160 7.19 24.95 6.98
C GLY A 160 6.31 23.70 6.98
N ASN A 161 6.78 22.62 7.63
CA ASN A 161 5.94 21.46 7.88
C ASN A 161 4.99 21.76 9.04
N LYS A 162 3.69 21.89 8.75
CA LYS A 162 2.67 22.00 9.79
C LYS A 162 2.22 20.62 10.21
N MET A 163 2.29 20.29 11.49
CA MET A 163 1.69 19.10 12.05
C MET A 163 0.18 19.16 11.90
N LEU A 164 -0.41 18.18 11.24
CA LEU A 164 -1.87 18.04 11.06
C LEU A 164 -2.45 17.10 12.10
N MET A 165 -1.80 15.95 12.30
CA MET A 165 -2.16 14.93 13.26
C MET A 165 -0.89 14.26 13.78
N GLU A 166 -0.65 14.35 15.08
CA GLU A 166 0.49 13.73 15.73
C GLU A 166 0.18 12.28 16.11
N GLN A 167 1.11 11.37 15.82
CA GLN A 167 1.09 10.00 16.32
C GLN A 167 1.66 10.01 17.75
N LEU A 168 0.83 9.62 18.70
CA LEU A 168 1.19 9.49 20.10
C LEU A 168 1.27 8.01 20.49
N TYR A 169 2.05 7.73 21.54
CA TYR A 169 2.19 6.41 22.18
C TYR A 169 2.03 6.58 23.69
N PRO A 170 0.79 6.75 24.19
CA PRO A 170 0.55 7.11 25.61
C PRO A 170 0.86 5.99 26.61
N GLY A 171 1.14 4.77 26.16
CA GLY A 171 1.42 3.60 27.00
C GLY A 171 0.30 2.58 27.03
N ASP A 172 0.33 1.71 28.04
CA ASP A 172 -0.45 0.47 28.08
C ASP A 172 -1.95 0.69 28.02
N ASP A 173 -2.49 1.69 28.70
CA ASP A 173 -3.94 1.97 28.66
C ASP A 173 -4.43 2.25 27.24
N ASP A 174 -3.62 2.99 26.45
CA ASP A 174 -3.96 3.25 25.05
C ASP A 174 -3.74 2.02 24.17
N TYR A 175 -2.70 1.22 24.43
CA TYR A 175 -2.48 -0.04 23.71
C TYR A 175 -3.62 -1.02 23.96
N ILE A 176 -4.14 -1.11 25.19
CA ILE A 176 -5.33 -1.91 25.54
C ILE A 176 -6.56 -1.38 24.82
N ALA A 177 -6.78 -0.05 24.82
CA ALA A 177 -7.89 0.57 24.13
C ALA A 177 -7.83 0.31 22.61
N HIS A 178 -6.64 0.38 22.01
CA HIS A 178 -6.41 0.07 20.60
C HIS A 178 -6.70 -1.41 20.29
N PHE A 179 -6.21 -2.35 21.12
CA PHE A 179 -6.52 -3.77 20.99
C PHE A 179 -8.04 -4.01 21.02
N ASN A 180 -8.73 -3.45 22.00
CA ASN A 180 -10.18 -3.59 22.14
C ASN A 180 -10.95 -3.02 20.95
N ALA A 181 -10.45 -1.94 20.34
CA ALA A 181 -11.06 -1.35 19.16
C ALA A 181 -10.94 -2.25 17.91
N VAL A 182 -9.86 -3.04 17.79
CA VAL A 182 -9.64 -3.94 16.64
C VAL A 182 -10.06 -5.40 16.93
N LEU A 183 -10.30 -5.77 18.17
CA LEU A 183 -10.71 -7.12 18.58
C LEU A 183 -11.91 -7.67 17.78
N PRO A 184 -13.00 -6.89 17.54
CA PRO A 184 -14.11 -7.37 16.70
C PRO A 184 -13.66 -7.78 15.30
N ALA A 185 -12.67 -7.09 14.73
CA ALA A 185 -12.12 -7.46 13.43
C ALA A 185 -11.34 -8.78 13.51
N PHE A 186 -10.52 -9.00 14.54
CA PHE A 186 -9.80 -10.27 14.71
C PHE A 186 -10.75 -11.47 14.88
N GLN A 187 -11.94 -11.26 15.40
CA GLN A 187 -12.96 -12.29 15.58
C GLN A 187 -13.82 -12.53 14.33
N ASP A 188 -13.75 -11.65 13.33
CA ASP A 188 -14.49 -11.80 12.07
C ASP A 188 -13.95 -13.00 11.26
N PRO A 189 -14.82 -13.90 10.74
CA PRO A 189 -14.40 -15.06 9.96
C PRO A 189 -13.67 -14.69 8.65
N ARG A 190 -13.87 -13.48 8.13
CA ARG A 190 -13.16 -12.97 6.93
C ARG A 190 -11.76 -12.46 7.23
N TYR A 191 -11.38 -12.34 8.51
CA TYR A 191 -10.06 -11.81 8.85
C TYR A 191 -8.95 -12.74 8.37
N ILE A 192 -7.98 -12.21 7.62
CA ILE A 192 -6.86 -12.98 7.08
C ILE A 192 -6.01 -13.53 8.22
N ARG A 193 -5.75 -14.84 8.15
CA ARG A 193 -4.97 -15.57 9.15
C ARG A 193 -3.80 -16.29 8.51
N VAL A 194 -2.77 -16.50 9.32
CA VAL A 194 -1.61 -17.33 9.01
C VAL A 194 -1.47 -18.36 10.12
N ASN A 195 -1.52 -19.64 9.80
CA ASN A 195 -1.50 -20.73 10.79
C ASN A 195 -2.53 -20.52 11.93
N GLY A 196 -3.75 -20.05 11.57
CA GLY A 196 -4.84 -19.77 12.48
C GLY A 196 -4.76 -18.43 13.24
N LYS A 197 -3.63 -17.72 13.20
CA LYS A 197 -3.41 -16.43 13.88
C LYS A 197 -3.87 -15.26 13.00
N PRO A 198 -4.71 -14.31 13.46
CA PRO A 198 -5.04 -13.11 12.71
C PRO A 198 -3.79 -12.26 12.45
N MET A 199 -3.63 -11.79 11.20
CA MET A 199 -2.47 -11.00 10.77
C MET A 199 -2.65 -9.52 11.13
N PHE A 200 -1.70 -8.95 11.87
CA PHE A 200 -1.68 -7.52 12.15
C PHE A 200 -0.36 -6.90 11.70
N VAL A 201 -0.45 -5.91 10.79
CA VAL A 201 0.73 -5.25 10.23
C VAL A 201 1.02 -3.95 10.99
N VAL A 202 2.29 -3.71 11.32
CA VAL A 202 2.76 -2.42 11.87
C VAL A 202 3.63 -1.73 10.81
N TYR A 203 3.21 -0.54 10.36
CA TYR A 203 3.87 0.18 9.27
C TYR A 203 5.25 0.70 9.62
N SER A 204 5.42 1.25 10.81
CA SER A 204 6.70 1.81 11.29
C SER A 204 7.04 1.28 12.67
N PRO A 205 7.51 0.02 12.80
CA PRO A 205 7.86 -0.56 14.09
C PRO A 205 8.86 0.28 14.89
N MET A 206 9.83 0.88 14.20
CA MET A 206 10.87 1.74 14.80
C MET A 206 10.34 3.02 15.46
N ASN A 207 9.09 3.41 15.20
CA ASN A 207 8.48 4.60 15.80
C ASN A 207 7.81 4.30 17.14
N VAL A 208 7.52 3.03 17.45
CA VAL A 208 6.95 2.63 18.73
C VAL A 208 8.06 2.59 19.77
N PRO A 209 7.95 3.31 20.91
CA PRO A 209 9.04 3.43 21.88
C PRO A 209 9.54 2.09 22.44
N ASP A 210 8.63 1.16 22.69
CA ASP A 210 8.93 -0.22 23.11
C ASP A 210 8.04 -1.20 22.32
N MET A 211 8.52 -1.57 21.13
CA MET A 211 7.77 -2.45 20.22
C MET A 211 7.64 -3.88 20.76
N ALA A 212 8.67 -4.37 21.44
CA ALA A 212 8.65 -5.71 22.03
C ALA A 212 7.59 -5.80 23.14
N HIS A 213 7.53 -4.80 24.02
CA HIS A 213 6.48 -4.71 25.05
C HIS A 213 5.07 -4.62 24.45
N PHE A 214 4.88 -3.79 23.41
CA PHE A 214 3.61 -3.68 22.71
C PHE A 214 3.14 -5.06 22.18
N ILE A 215 4.03 -5.80 21.53
CA ILE A 215 3.72 -7.14 21.00
C ILE A 215 3.39 -8.10 22.14
N GLN A 216 4.18 -8.11 23.22
CA GLN A 216 3.94 -8.96 24.38
C GLN A 216 2.55 -8.69 24.98
N LEU A 217 2.23 -7.43 25.26
CA LEU A 217 0.95 -7.01 25.82
C LEU A 217 -0.23 -7.46 24.93
N TRP A 218 -0.12 -7.26 23.62
CA TRP A 218 -1.18 -7.65 22.69
C TRP A 218 -1.32 -9.19 22.56
N GLN A 219 -0.23 -9.95 22.68
CA GLN A 219 -0.30 -11.41 22.73
C GLN A 219 -0.98 -11.90 24.04
N GLU A 220 -0.70 -11.26 25.16
CA GLU A 220 -1.36 -11.56 26.45
C GLU A 220 -2.86 -11.27 26.39
N LEU A 221 -3.27 -10.14 25.80
CA LEU A 221 -4.66 -9.79 25.57
C LEU A 221 -5.35 -10.78 24.61
N ALA A 222 -4.70 -11.13 23.49
CA ALA A 222 -5.23 -12.09 22.53
C ALA A 222 -5.42 -13.49 23.14
N ALA A 223 -4.49 -13.92 24.00
CA ALA A 223 -4.57 -15.20 24.70
C ALA A 223 -5.81 -15.29 25.62
N GLN A 224 -6.24 -14.17 26.23
CA GLN A 224 -7.49 -14.10 27.02
C GLN A 224 -8.74 -14.38 26.15
N HIS A 225 -8.64 -14.18 24.84
CA HIS A 225 -9.69 -14.47 23.87
C HIS A 225 -9.45 -15.78 23.09
N GLY A 226 -8.44 -16.58 23.48
CA GLY A 226 -8.20 -17.92 22.92
C GLY A 226 -7.44 -17.94 21.59
N PHE A 227 -6.73 -16.88 21.22
CA PHE A 227 -5.92 -16.83 20.00
C PHE A 227 -4.57 -16.15 20.24
N GLN A 228 -3.68 -16.23 19.25
CA GLN A 228 -2.46 -15.46 19.13
C GLN A 228 -2.51 -14.61 17.87
N ILE A 229 -1.80 -13.49 17.84
CA ILE A 229 -1.70 -12.62 16.67
C ILE A 229 -0.46 -12.98 15.86
N HIS A 230 -0.58 -12.96 14.54
CA HIS A 230 0.54 -13.02 13.60
C HIS A 230 0.99 -11.58 13.31
N PHE A 231 2.03 -11.13 14.02
CA PHE A 231 2.57 -9.79 13.86
C PHE A 231 3.48 -9.68 12.65
N VAL A 232 3.25 -8.66 11.82
CA VAL A 232 4.04 -8.39 10.62
C VAL A 232 4.58 -6.97 10.65
N GLY A 233 5.91 -6.83 10.63
CA GLY A 233 6.58 -5.54 10.49
C GLY A 233 6.60 -5.09 9.02
N HIS A 234 6.71 -3.79 8.77
CA HIS A 234 6.88 -3.26 7.43
C HIS A 234 8.16 -2.42 7.37
N THR A 235 9.00 -2.66 6.38
CA THR A 235 10.24 -1.91 6.16
C THR A 235 10.63 -1.85 4.70
N SER A 236 11.58 -0.97 4.38
CA SER A 236 12.30 -0.96 3.10
C SER A 236 13.75 -1.46 3.22
N LYS A 237 14.16 -1.91 4.40
CA LYS A 237 15.55 -2.25 4.72
C LYS A 237 15.67 -3.71 5.15
N PRO A 238 16.29 -4.58 4.34
CA PRO A 238 16.46 -5.99 4.69
C PRO A 238 17.15 -6.21 6.04
N GLU A 239 18.08 -5.33 6.42
CA GLU A 239 18.81 -5.38 7.68
C GLU A 239 17.94 -5.22 8.93
N GLU A 240 16.70 -4.72 8.81
CA GLU A 240 15.77 -4.58 9.92
C GLU A 240 14.96 -5.87 10.20
N ILE A 241 14.98 -6.87 9.32
CA ILE A 241 14.20 -8.12 9.46
C ILE A 241 14.56 -8.85 10.75
N SER A 242 15.87 -9.07 11.00
CA SER A 242 16.34 -9.78 12.19
C SER A 242 16.04 -9.02 13.49
N LEU A 243 16.06 -7.68 13.44
CA LEU A 243 15.69 -6.84 14.57
C LEU A 243 14.20 -6.99 14.89
N TYR A 244 13.33 -6.96 13.86
CA TYR A 244 11.89 -7.14 14.07
C TYR A 244 11.56 -8.54 14.61
N SER A 245 12.21 -9.57 14.08
CA SER A 245 12.08 -10.92 14.61
C SER A 245 12.46 -10.99 16.11
N SER A 246 13.53 -10.28 16.53
CA SER A 246 13.92 -10.20 17.93
C SER A 246 12.92 -9.49 18.85
N TRP A 247 12.04 -8.65 18.30
CA TRP A 247 10.94 -8.00 19.02
C TRP A 247 9.66 -8.85 19.09
N GLY A 248 9.64 -10.01 18.40
CA GLY A 248 8.49 -10.91 18.39
C GLY A 248 7.59 -10.81 17.15
N PHE A 249 8.02 -10.14 16.08
CA PHE A 249 7.33 -10.22 14.80
C PHE A 249 7.51 -11.63 14.19
N ASP A 250 6.41 -12.19 13.68
CA ASP A 250 6.41 -13.48 12.96
C ASP A 250 6.97 -13.32 11.52
N ALA A 251 6.76 -12.13 10.91
CA ALA A 251 7.25 -11.85 9.55
C ALA A 251 7.46 -10.35 9.32
N THR A 252 8.07 -10.02 8.17
CA THR A 252 8.32 -8.64 7.76
C THR A 252 7.96 -8.43 6.28
N ILE A 253 7.11 -7.45 6.00
CA ILE A 253 6.85 -7.00 4.62
C ILE A 253 8.01 -6.12 4.17
N LEU A 254 8.70 -6.55 3.11
CA LEU A 254 9.83 -5.83 2.56
C LEU A 254 9.44 -5.07 1.29
N VAL A 255 9.34 -3.73 1.40
CA VAL A 255 8.97 -2.84 0.30
C VAL A 255 10.21 -2.18 -0.28
N ARG A 256 10.72 -2.68 -1.39
CA ARG A 256 11.95 -2.18 -2.03
C ARG A 256 11.74 -0.97 -2.96
N LEU A 257 10.49 -0.51 -3.13
CA LEU A 257 10.13 0.58 -4.04
C LEU A 257 11.03 1.83 -3.91
N PHE A 258 11.27 2.27 -2.67
CA PHE A 258 12.03 3.51 -2.44
C PHE A 258 13.54 3.32 -2.41
N ASN A 259 14.03 2.08 -2.30
CA ASN A 259 15.45 1.76 -2.28
C ASN A 259 16.10 2.02 -3.65
N VAL A 260 15.36 1.78 -4.73
CA VAL A 260 15.80 2.05 -6.10
C VAL A 260 16.27 3.49 -6.29
N PHE A 261 15.59 4.44 -5.63
CA PHE A 261 15.91 5.87 -5.71
C PHE A 261 17.15 6.27 -4.88
N LYS A 262 17.64 5.38 -4.01
CA LYS A 262 18.77 5.63 -3.10
C LYS A 262 20.05 4.93 -3.53
N ARG A 263 19.97 3.70 -4.10
CA ARG A 263 21.13 2.80 -4.26
C ARG A 263 21.85 2.87 -5.61
N ASP A 264 21.18 3.17 -6.72
CA ASP A 264 21.69 2.80 -8.04
C ASP A 264 22.00 3.95 -8.99
N PHE A 265 22.11 5.15 -8.48
CA PHE A 265 22.59 6.25 -9.30
C PHE A 265 24.10 6.42 -9.15
N THR A 266 24.82 6.33 -10.26
CA THR A 266 26.19 6.83 -10.37
C THR A 266 26.21 8.31 -9.96
N LEU A 267 27.36 8.81 -9.55
CA LEU A 267 27.52 10.22 -9.19
C LEU A 267 27.01 11.15 -10.31
N TRP A 268 27.31 10.78 -11.56
CA TRP A 268 26.87 11.53 -12.74
C TRP A 268 25.35 11.52 -12.91
N GLU A 269 24.70 10.38 -12.73
CA GLU A 269 23.23 10.27 -12.78
C GLU A 269 22.55 11.07 -11.66
N ARG A 270 23.13 11.08 -10.45
CA ARG A 270 22.65 11.92 -9.34
C ARG A 270 22.76 13.40 -9.66
N MET A 271 23.87 13.83 -10.26
CA MET A 271 24.07 15.20 -10.71
C MET A 271 23.09 15.57 -11.83
N ASN A 272 22.94 14.70 -12.84
CA ASN A 272 22.00 14.91 -13.94
C ASN A 272 20.53 14.93 -13.44
N ALA A 273 20.12 14.03 -12.56
CA ALA A 273 18.79 14.05 -11.95
C ALA A 273 18.56 15.32 -11.13
N LYS A 274 19.57 15.79 -10.39
CA LYS A 274 19.51 17.08 -9.67
C LYS A 274 19.40 18.25 -10.64
N PHE A 275 20.18 18.27 -11.71
CA PHE A 275 20.12 19.28 -12.77
C PHE A 275 18.76 19.29 -13.47
N GLN A 276 18.24 18.12 -13.90
CA GLN A 276 16.92 18.01 -14.52
C GLN A 276 15.80 18.49 -13.59
N ARG A 277 15.89 18.17 -12.30
CA ARG A 277 14.92 18.63 -11.29
C ARG A 277 14.94 20.16 -11.15
N ILE A 278 16.12 20.78 -11.14
CA ILE A 278 16.27 22.23 -10.94
C ILE A 278 15.94 22.98 -12.23
N ALA A 279 16.58 22.61 -13.36
CA ALA A 279 16.47 23.33 -14.62
C ALA A 279 15.11 23.11 -15.32
N PHE A 280 14.63 21.86 -15.32
CA PHE A 280 13.40 21.47 -16.03
C PHE A 280 12.22 21.19 -15.11
N LYS A 281 12.42 21.32 -13.80
CA LYS A 281 11.36 21.12 -12.79
C LYS A 281 10.66 19.76 -12.90
N GLN A 282 11.40 18.72 -13.33
CA GLN A 282 10.89 17.36 -13.52
C GLN A 282 11.00 16.54 -12.23
N GLY A 283 10.00 15.65 -11.96
CA GLY A 283 10.04 14.67 -10.88
C GLY A 283 11.15 13.63 -11.07
N ARG A 284 11.49 12.91 -9.99
CA ARG A 284 12.41 11.77 -10.07
C ARG A 284 11.73 10.63 -10.84
N ARG A 285 12.22 10.33 -12.03
CA ARG A 285 11.69 9.25 -12.86
C ARG A 285 12.74 8.15 -13.04
N ILE A 286 12.28 6.93 -12.99
CA ILE A 286 13.09 5.72 -13.23
C ILE A 286 12.35 4.82 -14.20
N GLU A 287 13.08 4.25 -15.13
CA GLU A 287 12.57 3.20 -16.03
C GLU A 287 12.13 1.98 -15.22
N TYR A 288 10.89 1.49 -15.46
CA TYR A 288 10.34 0.37 -14.69
C TYR A 288 11.21 -0.88 -14.73
N SER A 289 11.74 -1.25 -15.91
CA SER A 289 12.62 -2.43 -16.04
C SER A 289 13.87 -2.32 -15.18
N ARG A 290 14.43 -1.12 -15.05
CA ARG A 290 15.58 -0.87 -14.18
C ARG A 290 15.18 -0.97 -12.71
N ALA A 291 14.05 -0.38 -12.36
CA ALA A 291 13.54 -0.44 -10.99
C ALA A 291 13.20 -1.88 -10.58
N ALA A 292 12.55 -2.63 -11.47
CA ALA A 292 12.11 -4.01 -11.21
C ALA A 292 13.28 -4.94 -10.87
N ALA A 293 14.46 -4.72 -11.40
CA ALA A 293 15.66 -5.48 -11.04
C ALA A 293 16.06 -5.38 -9.55
N PHE A 294 15.48 -4.47 -8.80
CA PHE A 294 15.72 -4.27 -7.37
C PHE A 294 14.49 -4.52 -6.49
N PHE A 295 13.37 -4.95 -7.09
CA PHE A 295 12.16 -5.24 -6.34
C PHE A 295 12.18 -6.62 -5.69
N SER A 296 13.14 -7.47 -6.06
CA SER A 296 13.37 -8.79 -5.48
C SER A 296 14.75 -8.87 -4.83
N GLY A 297 14.95 -9.85 -3.97
CA GLY A 297 16.22 -10.13 -3.31
C GLY A 297 16.25 -11.53 -2.67
N PRO A 298 17.42 -11.95 -2.17
CA PRO A 298 17.58 -13.28 -1.57
C PRO A 298 16.68 -13.49 -0.34
N GLU A 299 16.39 -12.42 0.42
CA GLU A 299 15.56 -12.45 1.62
C GLU A 299 14.11 -12.85 1.32
N ASP A 300 13.65 -12.67 0.08
CA ASP A 300 12.28 -13.03 -0.33
C ASP A 300 11.99 -14.53 -0.23
N LYS A 301 13.04 -15.37 -0.16
CA LYS A 301 12.93 -16.82 0.05
C LYS A 301 12.75 -17.20 1.51
N ASP A 302 13.06 -16.30 2.43
CA ASP A 302 12.97 -16.55 3.86
C ASP A 302 11.50 -16.56 4.29
N LYS A 303 11.10 -17.51 5.14
CA LYS A 303 9.71 -17.63 5.61
C LYS A 303 9.22 -16.36 6.34
N GLU A 304 10.13 -15.65 6.99
CA GLU A 304 9.88 -14.43 7.76
C GLU A 304 9.81 -13.16 6.89
N CYS A 305 10.00 -13.28 5.57
CA CYS A 305 9.93 -12.15 4.65
C CYS A 305 8.74 -12.27 3.70
N TYR A 306 7.90 -11.26 3.65
CA TYR A 306 6.81 -11.13 2.69
C TYR A 306 7.17 -10.06 1.63
N PRO A 307 7.55 -10.48 0.41
CA PRO A 307 7.92 -9.54 -0.64
C PRO A 307 6.72 -8.77 -1.17
N THR A 308 7.00 -7.69 -1.93
CA THR A 308 5.96 -6.86 -2.53
C THR A 308 5.97 -6.91 -4.04
N LEU A 309 4.78 -6.99 -4.63
CA LEU A 309 4.52 -6.71 -6.04
C LEU A 309 4.29 -5.22 -6.25
N ILE A 310 5.00 -4.64 -7.21
CA ILE A 310 4.91 -3.21 -7.53
C ILE A 310 4.54 -3.08 -9.02
N PRO A 311 3.23 -2.93 -9.35
CA PRO A 311 2.78 -2.85 -10.75
C PRO A 311 3.23 -1.58 -11.43
N ASN A 312 3.17 -0.47 -10.70
CA ASN A 312 3.60 0.86 -11.10
C ASN A 312 3.71 1.74 -9.87
N TRP A 313 4.27 2.94 -10.01
CA TRP A 313 4.25 3.96 -8.97
C TRP A 313 4.40 5.35 -9.58
N ASP A 314 3.46 6.23 -9.29
CA ASP A 314 3.53 7.63 -9.67
C ASP A 314 2.98 8.51 -8.55
N HIS A 315 3.86 8.99 -7.69
CA HIS A 315 3.47 9.82 -6.54
C HIS A 315 3.31 11.31 -6.88
N SER A 316 3.36 11.68 -8.18
CA SER A 316 3.25 13.08 -8.61
C SER A 316 1.91 13.75 -8.29
N PRO A 317 0.75 13.06 -8.25
CA PRO A 317 -0.50 13.68 -7.85
C PRO A 317 -0.45 14.28 -6.44
N ARG A 318 0.21 13.60 -5.50
CA ARG A 318 0.35 14.05 -4.11
C ARG A 318 1.58 14.93 -3.88
N SER A 319 2.71 14.63 -4.50
CA SER A 319 4.01 15.29 -4.22
C SER A 319 4.50 16.20 -5.35
N GLY A 320 3.76 16.33 -6.45
CA GLY A 320 4.20 17.13 -7.58
C GLY A 320 5.61 16.73 -8.05
N ARG A 321 6.50 17.71 -8.15
CA ARG A 321 7.90 17.52 -8.60
C ARG A 321 8.81 16.77 -7.63
N ALA A 322 8.39 16.62 -6.39
CA ALA A 322 9.12 15.79 -5.41
C ALA A 322 8.74 14.31 -5.52
N GLY A 323 7.70 13.97 -6.30
CA GLY A 323 7.21 12.61 -6.48
C GLY A 323 8.24 11.71 -7.17
N HIS A 324 8.20 10.45 -6.78
CA HIS A 324 8.91 9.35 -7.43
C HIS A 324 7.99 8.75 -8.50
N ILE A 325 8.50 8.57 -9.71
CA ILE A 325 7.70 8.13 -10.86
C ILE A 325 8.41 6.98 -11.54
N LEU A 326 7.74 5.83 -11.64
CA LEU A 326 8.13 4.74 -12.52
C LEU A 326 7.57 5.01 -13.92
N ILE A 327 8.41 4.96 -14.93
CA ILE A 327 7.99 5.19 -16.32
C ILE A 327 8.09 3.91 -17.14
N HIS A 328 7.27 3.83 -18.20
CA HIS A 328 7.20 2.69 -19.13
C HIS A 328 6.95 1.34 -18.45
N SER A 329 6.14 1.35 -17.39
CA SER A 329 5.56 0.13 -16.83
C SER A 329 4.62 -0.49 -17.86
N THR A 330 4.82 -1.78 -18.18
CA THR A 330 3.94 -2.55 -19.06
C THR A 330 3.51 -3.85 -18.40
N PRO A 331 2.46 -4.51 -18.90
CA PRO A 331 2.03 -5.83 -18.46
C PRO A 331 3.14 -6.86 -18.42
N GLU A 332 3.91 -6.93 -19.49
CA GLU A 332 4.96 -7.92 -19.69
C GLU A 332 6.11 -7.71 -18.70
N LYS A 333 6.46 -6.45 -18.42
CA LYS A 333 7.48 -6.10 -17.44
C LYS A 333 7.01 -6.43 -16.02
N PHE A 334 5.75 -6.10 -15.70
CA PHE A 334 5.17 -6.48 -14.41
C PHE A 334 5.05 -8.00 -14.26
N ARG A 335 4.68 -8.71 -15.33
CA ARG A 335 4.66 -10.18 -15.35
C ARG A 335 5.99 -10.77 -14.91
N LYS A 336 7.10 -10.33 -15.53
CA LYS A 336 8.44 -10.81 -15.19
C LYS A 336 8.77 -10.60 -13.72
N HIS A 337 8.44 -9.43 -13.18
CA HIS A 337 8.60 -9.14 -11.77
C HIS A 337 7.76 -10.07 -10.89
N ALA A 338 6.48 -10.28 -11.24
CA ALA A 338 5.60 -11.16 -10.47
C ALA A 338 6.05 -12.63 -10.51
N GLU A 339 6.45 -13.14 -11.68
CA GLU A 339 6.98 -14.49 -11.85
C GLU A 339 8.24 -14.72 -11.01
N GLU A 340 9.14 -13.74 -10.95
CA GLU A 340 10.34 -13.79 -10.10
C GLU A 340 9.97 -13.88 -8.61
N ILE A 341 9.09 -12.99 -8.13
CA ILE A 341 8.63 -13.00 -6.73
C ILE A 341 7.94 -14.32 -6.39
N PHE A 342 7.06 -14.82 -7.26
CA PHE A 342 6.34 -16.08 -7.02
C PHE A 342 7.30 -17.26 -6.96
N THR A 343 8.34 -17.28 -7.80
CA THR A 343 9.40 -18.30 -7.75
C THR A 343 10.14 -18.28 -6.40
N HIS A 344 10.38 -17.07 -5.85
CA HIS A 344 11.04 -16.95 -4.55
C HIS A 344 10.19 -17.49 -3.40
N VAL A 345 8.87 -17.23 -3.42
CA VAL A 345 7.98 -17.66 -2.33
C VAL A 345 7.49 -19.11 -2.47
N ALA A 346 7.60 -19.73 -3.64
CA ALA A 346 7.07 -21.06 -3.93
C ALA A 346 7.61 -22.16 -2.97
N GLY A 347 8.85 -22.01 -2.50
CA GLY A 347 9.47 -22.94 -1.55
C GLY A 347 9.03 -22.82 -0.08
N LYS A 348 8.22 -21.77 0.25
CA LYS A 348 7.73 -21.55 1.62
C LYS A 348 6.56 -22.48 1.97
N PRO A 349 6.26 -22.68 3.26
CA PRO A 349 5.01 -23.30 3.69
C PRO A 349 3.80 -22.60 3.05
N GLU A 350 2.76 -23.36 2.70
CA GLU A 350 1.61 -22.83 1.93
C GLU A 350 0.97 -21.60 2.58
N GLU A 351 0.75 -21.62 3.89
CA GLU A 351 0.17 -20.50 4.64
C GLU A 351 1.06 -19.23 4.64
N GLU A 352 2.36 -19.38 4.42
CA GLU A 352 3.37 -18.33 4.46
C GLU A 352 3.80 -17.86 3.06
N ARG A 353 3.20 -18.41 1.98
CA ARG A 353 3.42 -17.96 0.59
C ARG A 353 2.69 -16.65 0.31
N ILE A 354 2.95 -15.65 1.13
CA ILE A 354 2.27 -14.37 1.11
C ILE A 354 3.09 -13.35 0.34
N VAL A 355 2.41 -12.59 -0.51
CA VAL A 355 2.97 -11.47 -1.28
C VAL A 355 2.04 -10.27 -1.15
N PHE A 356 2.59 -9.11 -0.86
CA PHE A 356 1.79 -7.89 -0.76
C PHE A 356 1.79 -7.11 -2.07
N LEU A 357 0.61 -6.76 -2.58
CA LEU A 357 0.46 -5.88 -3.73
C LEU A 357 0.48 -4.41 -3.24
N LYS A 358 1.41 -3.62 -3.74
CA LYS A 358 1.48 -2.19 -3.46
C LYS A 358 1.12 -1.40 -4.71
N SER A 359 -0.14 -0.97 -4.78
CA SER A 359 -1.27 -1.17 -3.89
C SER A 359 -2.56 -1.37 -4.71
N TRP A 360 -3.71 -1.58 -4.06
CA TRP A 360 -4.99 -1.66 -4.74
C TRP A 360 -5.40 -0.32 -5.35
N ASN A 361 -5.39 0.75 -4.55
CA ASN A 361 -5.94 2.05 -4.89
C ASN A 361 -5.05 3.25 -4.51
N GLU A 362 -3.74 3.05 -4.38
CA GLU A 362 -2.76 4.12 -4.17
C GLU A 362 -1.77 4.11 -5.33
N TRP A 363 -1.46 5.26 -5.91
CA TRP A 363 -0.57 5.65 -7.03
C TRP A 363 0.11 4.56 -7.88
#